data_c308a74637e2dbb4adac04ca12d443d6
#
_entry.id   c308a74637e2dbb4adac04ca12d443d6
#
_cell.length_a   1.000
_cell.length_b   1.000
_cell.length_c   1.000
_cell.angle_alpha   90.00
_cell.angle_beta   90.00
_cell.angle_gamma   90.00
#
_symmetry.space_group_name_H-M   'P 1'
#
loop_
_entity.id
_entity.type
_entity.pdbx_description
1 polymer ?
#
loop_
_entity_poly.entity_id
_entity_poly.type
_entity_poly.pdbx_seq_one_letter_code
_entity_poly.pdbx_strand_id
1 'polypeptide(L)'
;DGWAVPDYRVCTTYEGGKSVMEDDPYRYLPSIGDMDAYLFGEGRHERLWEALGARVRRYDDPMGGADGAPGHQVVGTSFTVWAPNAHAVRVVGNFNSWDGRRHAMRELGSSGIWEIFIPGVKAGEVYKYELLNANHEWKMKADPMERSHEIPPATGSIVVESDHEWNDEAWMDHRRHTDPHAGPVSIYEVHAGSWKKGIGNYRELADELVDYVAKEGFTHV
;
A
#
# COMPACT_ATOMS: atom_id res chain seq x y z
N ASP A 1 27.15 -9.61 10.35
CA ASP A 1 27.71 -8.40 9.71
C ASP A 1 26.71 -7.94 8.67
N GLY A 2 25.83 -7.00 9.08
CA GLY A 2 24.82 -6.45 8.18
C GLY A 2 25.50 -5.61 7.10
N TRP A 3 25.11 -5.83 5.86
CA TRP A 3 25.47 -4.98 4.75
C TRP A 3 24.81 -3.62 4.97
N ALA A 4 25.56 -2.66 5.48
CA ALA A 4 25.11 -1.28 5.52
C ALA A 4 25.10 -0.76 4.08
N VAL A 5 23.93 -0.37 3.60
CA VAL A 5 23.84 0.36 2.32
C VAL A 5 24.59 1.68 2.49
N PRO A 6 25.58 1.98 1.63
CA PRO A 6 26.31 3.23 1.74
C PRO A 6 25.33 4.41 1.58
N ASP A 7 25.48 5.38 2.46
CA ASP A 7 24.68 6.60 2.41
C ASP A 7 25.24 7.50 1.30
N TYR A 8 24.41 7.71 0.25
CA TYR A 8 24.79 8.50 -0.91
C TYR A 8 23.57 9.17 -1.55
N ARG A 9 23.84 10.20 -2.33
CA ARG A 9 22.88 10.88 -3.21
C ARG A 9 23.43 10.91 -4.63
N VAL A 10 22.54 10.90 -5.60
CA VAL A 10 22.91 11.04 -7.01
C VAL A 10 22.81 12.52 -7.40
N CYS A 11 23.92 13.09 -7.89
CA CYS A 11 23.94 14.43 -8.42
C CYS A 11 24.01 14.36 -9.95
N THR A 12 22.96 14.82 -10.61
CA THR A 12 22.89 14.90 -12.07
C THR A 12 23.12 16.32 -12.53
N THR A 13 24.15 16.54 -13.34
CA THR A 13 24.40 17.85 -13.97
C THR A 13 23.98 17.82 -15.43
N TYR A 14 23.04 18.68 -15.77
CA TYR A 14 22.52 18.82 -17.13
C TYR A 14 23.37 19.77 -17.98
N GLU A 15 23.25 19.66 -19.29
CA GLU A 15 23.79 20.67 -20.21
C GLU A 15 23.23 22.05 -19.85
N GLY A 16 24.12 23.03 -19.64
CA GLY A 16 23.77 24.36 -19.12
C GLY A 16 24.10 24.57 -17.64
N GLY A 17 24.68 23.54 -16.96
CA GLY A 17 25.28 23.69 -15.62
C GLY A 17 24.30 23.56 -14.46
N LYS A 18 23.02 23.29 -14.71
CA LYS A 18 22.06 23.02 -13.63
C LYS A 18 22.32 21.62 -13.04
N SER A 19 22.62 21.58 -11.75
CA SER A 19 22.75 20.31 -11.02
C SER A 19 21.52 20.07 -10.16
N VAL A 20 21.03 18.82 -10.14
CA VAL A 20 19.94 18.35 -9.29
C VAL A 20 20.47 17.18 -8.47
N MET A 21 20.25 17.25 -7.17
CA MET A 21 20.58 16.15 -6.25
C MET A 21 19.31 15.37 -5.95
N GLU A 22 19.33 14.07 -6.20
CA GLU A 22 18.20 13.19 -6.00
C GLU A 22 18.60 12.04 -5.08
N ASP A 23 17.65 11.56 -4.30
CA ASP A 23 17.80 10.34 -3.52
C ASP A 23 17.62 9.12 -4.43
N ASP A 24 18.44 8.08 -4.23
CA ASP A 24 18.39 6.88 -5.06
C ASP A 24 17.46 5.83 -4.43
N PRO A 25 16.36 5.43 -5.13
CA PRO A 25 15.48 4.36 -4.67
C PRO A 25 16.21 3.06 -4.33
N TYR A 26 17.30 2.77 -5.02
CA TYR A 26 18.01 1.47 -4.90
C TYR A 26 18.97 1.39 -3.71
N ARG A 27 19.25 2.50 -3.02
CA ARG A 27 20.05 2.48 -1.80
C ARG A 27 19.31 1.89 -0.60
N TYR A 28 17.98 1.81 -0.66
CA TYR A 28 17.15 1.26 0.42
C TYR A 28 17.06 -0.26 0.33
N LEU A 29 17.16 -0.92 1.49
CA LEU A 29 16.98 -2.37 1.58
C LEU A 29 15.51 -2.74 1.31
N PRO A 30 15.22 -3.99 0.91
CA PRO A 30 13.87 -4.48 0.78
C PRO A 30 13.06 -4.29 2.06
N SER A 31 11.80 -3.89 1.90
CA SER A 31 10.84 -3.76 3.01
C SER A 31 10.24 -5.10 3.44
N ILE A 32 10.37 -6.13 2.61
CA ILE A 32 9.97 -7.51 2.90
C ILE A 32 11.11 -8.17 3.68
N GLY A 33 10.82 -8.60 4.91
CA GLY A 33 11.76 -9.35 5.75
C GLY A 33 11.82 -10.83 5.40
N ASP A 34 12.82 -11.52 5.94
CA ASP A 34 13.01 -12.97 5.71
C ASP A 34 11.81 -13.80 6.18
N MET A 35 11.15 -13.38 7.27
CA MET A 35 9.97 -14.06 7.80
C MET A 35 8.78 -13.91 6.85
N ASP A 36 8.53 -12.71 6.30
CA ASP A 36 7.47 -12.50 5.33
C ASP A 36 7.73 -13.30 4.05
N ALA A 37 8.96 -13.28 3.57
CA ALA A 37 9.37 -14.05 2.39
C ALA A 37 9.20 -15.56 2.59
N TYR A 38 9.57 -16.07 3.77
CA TYR A 38 9.38 -17.47 4.14
C TYR A 38 7.89 -17.85 4.19
N LEU A 39 7.08 -17.10 4.93
CA LEU A 39 5.64 -17.37 5.08
C LEU A 39 4.91 -17.27 3.73
N PHE A 40 5.34 -16.35 2.88
CA PHE A 40 4.82 -16.21 1.53
C PHE A 40 5.15 -17.43 0.68
N GLY A 41 6.40 -17.89 0.69
CA GLY A 41 6.84 -19.10 -0.03
C GLY A 41 6.11 -20.37 0.39
N GLU A 42 5.75 -20.47 1.68
CA GLU A 42 4.95 -21.57 2.24
C GLU A 42 3.43 -21.45 1.95
N GLY A 43 2.98 -20.31 1.38
CA GLY A 43 1.54 -20.04 1.20
C GLY A 43 0.77 -19.87 2.51
N ARG A 44 1.44 -19.46 3.58
CA ARG A 44 0.90 -19.36 4.95
C ARG A 44 0.90 -17.94 5.52
N HIS A 45 1.17 -16.94 4.70
CA HIS A 45 1.21 -15.55 5.14
C HIS A 45 -0.20 -14.99 5.28
N GLU A 46 -0.74 -15.02 6.50
CA GLU A 46 -2.11 -14.57 6.79
C GLU A 46 -2.28 -13.04 6.81
N ARG A 47 -1.19 -12.28 6.73
CA ARG A 47 -1.18 -10.81 6.81
C ARG A 47 -0.53 -10.16 5.58
N LEU A 48 -0.80 -10.69 4.39
CA LEU A 48 -0.22 -10.18 3.13
C LEU A 48 -0.46 -8.70 2.91
N TRP A 49 -1.57 -8.15 3.42
CA TRP A 49 -1.87 -6.72 3.32
C TRP A 49 -0.90 -5.83 4.11
N GLU A 50 -0.06 -6.37 4.98
CA GLU A 50 0.99 -5.62 5.68
C GLU A 50 2.32 -5.62 4.93
N ALA A 51 2.52 -6.61 4.06
CA ALA A 51 3.73 -6.81 3.30
C ALA A 51 3.62 -6.29 1.85
N LEU A 52 2.53 -6.61 1.16
CA LEU A 52 2.30 -6.22 -0.23
C LEU A 52 1.53 -4.89 -0.35
N GLY A 53 1.51 -4.35 -1.56
CA GLY A 53 0.86 -3.08 -1.87
C GLY A 53 1.77 -1.86 -1.69
N ALA A 54 1.18 -0.67 -1.78
CA ALA A 54 1.87 0.60 -1.56
C ALA A 54 1.82 1.00 -0.08
N ARG A 55 2.99 1.27 0.51
CA ARG A 55 3.14 1.59 1.93
C ARG A 55 4.02 2.79 2.15
N VAL A 56 3.49 3.82 2.80
CA VAL A 56 4.31 4.96 3.24
C VAL A 56 5.29 4.48 4.30
N ARG A 57 6.56 4.77 4.11
CA ARG A 57 7.67 4.42 5.01
C ARG A 57 8.44 5.68 5.38
N ARG A 58 9.05 5.63 6.56
CA ARG A 58 9.92 6.69 7.07
C ARG A 58 11.23 6.05 7.49
N TYR A 59 12.32 6.55 6.93
CA TYR A 59 13.67 6.11 7.24
C TYR A 59 14.45 7.28 7.81
N ASP A 60 15.23 7.05 8.86
CA ASP A 60 16.16 8.05 9.36
C ASP A 60 17.20 8.37 8.30
N ASP A 61 17.44 9.64 8.09
CA ASP A 61 18.40 10.13 7.09
C ASP A 61 19.70 10.55 7.78
N PRO A 62 20.73 9.71 7.80
CA PRO A 62 21.98 10.02 8.47
C PRO A 62 22.75 11.17 7.81
N MET A 63 22.47 11.49 6.54
CA MET A 63 23.04 12.65 5.87
C MET A 63 22.37 13.97 6.25
N GLY A 64 21.24 13.91 6.94
CA GLY A 64 20.38 15.06 7.17
C GLY A 64 19.60 15.48 5.93
N GLY A 65 18.67 16.42 6.10
CA GLY A 65 17.97 17.04 4.97
C GLY A 65 18.91 17.89 4.11
N ALA A 66 18.35 18.57 3.13
CA ALA A 66 19.10 19.51 2.26
C ALA A 66 19.91 20.56 3.06
N ASP A 67 19.56 20.77 4.29
CA ASP A 67 20.11 21.71 5.28
C ASP A 67 21.09 21.04 6.26
N GLY A 68 21.30 19.70 6.17
CA GLY A 68 22.17 18.95 7.09
C GLY A 68 21.65 18.86 8.52
N ALA A 69 20.37 19.13 8.77
CA ALA A 69 19.79 19.11 10.10
C ALA A 69 19.69 17.67 10.64
N PRO A 70 20.17 17.39 11.87
CA PRO A 70 20.07 16.07 12.45
C PRO A 70 18.61 15.68 12.73
N GLY A 71 18.29 14.38 12.59
CA GLY A 71 16.94 13.84 12.83
C GLY A 71 15.99 14.00 11.65
N HIS A 72 16.48 14.35 10.46
CA HIS A 72 15.69 14.36 9.25
C HIS A 72 15.31 12.94 8.85
N GLN A 73 14.06 12.77 8.40
CA GLN A 73 13.56 11.50 7.88
C GLN A 73 13.29 11.60 6.39
N VAL A 74 13.68 10.56 5.66
CA VAL A 74 13.21 10.35 4.30
C VAL A 74 11.85 9.68 4.36
N VAL A 75 10.84 10.38 3.88
CA VAL A 75 9.49 9.85 3.70
C VAL A 75 9.34 9.43 2.25
N GLY A 76 8.83 8.23 2.02
CA GLY A 76 8.58 7.70 0.69
C GLY A 76 7.61 6.53 0.75
N THR A 77 7.40 5.87 -0.38
CA THR A 77 6.49 4.72 -0.48
C THR A 77 7.23 3.48 -0.98
N SER A 78 7.11 2.38 -0.23
CA SER A 78 7.46 1.04 -0.72
C SER A 78 6.31 0.50 -1.55
N PHE A 79 6.61 0.07 -2.77
CA PHE A 79 5.69 -0.61 -3.67
C PHE A 79 6.11 -2.06 -3.77
N THR A 80 5.19 -2.97 -3.48
CA THR A 80 5.47 -4.40 -3.45
C THR A 80 4.33 -5.17 -4.10
N VAL A 81 4.65 -6.01 -5.09
CA VAL A 81 3.65 -6.80 -5.81
C VAL A 81 4.16 -8.20 -6.09
N TRP A 82 3.27 -9.18 -6.01
CA TRP A 82 3.55 -10.52 -6.50
C TRP A 82 3.19 -10.66 -7.97
N ALA A 83 4.18 -10.89 -8.79
CA ALA A 83 4.04 -11.06 -10.24
C ALA A 83 5.03 -12.13 -10.76
N PRO A 84 4.83 -13.43 -10.40
CA PRO A 84 5.80 -14.49 -10.65
C PRO A 84 6.01 -14.81 -12.14
N ASN A 85 5.10 -14.39 -13.00
CA ASN A 85 5.19 -14.61 -14.45
C ASN A 85 5.68 -13.37 -15.21
N ALA A 86 6.07 -12.31 -14.51
CA ALA A 86 6.60 -11.10 -15.13
C ALA A 86 8.11 -11.23 -15.33
N HIS A 87 8.60 -10.80 -16.51
CA HIS A 87 10.05 -10.68 -16.76
C HIS A 87 10.66 -9.40 -16.20
N ALA A 88 9.82 -8.37 -15.99
CA ALA A 88 10.19 -7.13 -15.34
C ALA A 88 8.94 -6.42 -14.83
N VAL A 89 9.09 -5.64 -13.77
CA VAL A 89 8.02 -4.81 -13.21
C VAL A 89 8.55 -3.40 -12.96
N ARG A 90 7.71 -2.39 -13.21
CA ARG A 90 7.99 -0.98 -12.94
C ARG A 90 6.79 -0.36 -12.24
N VAL A 91 7.06 0.69 -11.46
CA VAL A 91 5.98 1.54 -10.92
C VAL A 91 5.86 2.78 -11.78
N VAL A 92 4.63 3.13 -12.13
CA VAL A 92 4.29 4.35 -12.87
C VAL A 92 3.23 5.15 -12.11
N GLY A 93 3.30 6.45 -12.18
CA GLY A 93 2.37 7.33 -11.52
C GLY A 93 2.65 8.80 -11.81
N ASN A 94 1.93 9.70 -11.16
CA ASN A 94 2.13 11.14 -11.34
C ASN A 94 3.56 11.57 -10.97
N PHE A 95 4.17 10.92 -9.98
CA PHE A 95 5.52 11.22 -9.47
C PHE A 95 6.64 10.96 -10.48
N ASN A 96 6.40 10.20 -11.55
CA ASN A 96 7.36 9.97 -12.63
C ASN A 96 6.78 10.21 -14.02
N SER A 97 5.70 11.01 -14.11
CA SER A 97 5.02 11.32 -15.36
C SER A 97 4.59 10.08 -16.15
N TRP A 98 4.26 9.02 -15.45
CA TRP A 98 3.85 7.72 -15.99
C TRP A 98 4.94 7.03 -16.85
N ASP A 99 6.21 7.36 -16.61
CA ASP A 99 7.38 6.72 -17.23
C ASP A 99 8.11 5.85 -16.20
N GLY A 100 7.92 4.54 -16.29
CA GLY A 100 8.46 3.57 -15.33
C GLY A 100 9.97 3.28 -15.46
N ARG A 101 10.66 3.85 -16.47
CA ARG A 101 12.09 3.56 -16.71
C ARG A 101 12.98 3.95 -15.54
N ARG A 102 12.58 4.95 -14.74
CA ARG A 102 13.30 5.40 -13.54
C ARG A 102 13.00 4.58 -12.29
N HIS A 103 11.94 3.77 -12.31
CA HIS A 103 11.46 3.03 -11.15
C HIS A 103 11.22 1.56 -11.48
N ALA A 104 12.25 0.91 -12.03
CA ALA A 104 12.26 -0.53 -12.22
C ALA A 104 12.32 -1.22 -10.85
N MET A 105 11.42 -2.16 -10.60
CA MET A 105 11.40 -2.92 -9.34
C MET A 105 12.42 -4.04 -9.36
N ARG A 106 12.98 -4.36 -8.21
CA ARG A 106 13.85 -5.54 -8.03
C ARG A 106 13.01 -6.76 -7.68
N GLU A 107 13.34 -7.89 -8.24
CA GLU A 107 12.78 -9.17 -7.82
C GLU A 107 13.48 -9.65 -6.54
N LEU A 108 12.72 -10.14 -5.58
CA LEU A 108 13.25 -10.65 -4.31
C LEU A 108 13.52 -12.15 -4.42
N GLY A 109 14.72 -12.48 -4.85
CA GLY A 109 15.15 -13.86 -5.11
C GLY A 109 14.32 -14.51 -6.21
N SER A 110 13.78 -15.69 -5.95
CA SER A 110 12.90 -16.45 -6.87
C SER A 110 11.43 -16.48 -6.40
N SER A 111 11.05 -15.56 -5.53
CA SER A 111 9.69 -15.55 -4.93
C SER A 111 8.61 -15.05 -5.88
N GLY A 112 8.99 -14.36 -6.96
CA GLY A 112 8.08 -13.62 -7.82
C GLY A 112 7.53 -12.34 -7.17
N ILE A 113 8.08 -11.93 -6.02
CA ILE A 113 7.77 -10.64 -5.37
C ILE A 113 8.71 -9.58 -5.94
N TRP A 114 8.14 -8.50 -6.39
CA TRP A 114 8.83 -7.32 -6.90
C TRP A 114 8.65 -6.16 -5.93
N GLU A 115 9.71 -5.39 -5.72
CA GLU A 115 9.71 -4.31 -4.72
C GLU A 115 10.60 -3.14 -5.13
N ILE A 116 10.19 -1.93 -4.75
CA ILE A 116 11.00 -0.72 -4.77
C ILE A 116 10.50 0.26 -3.70
N PHE A 117 11.42 0.94 -3.02
CA PHE A 117 11.08 2.12 -2.22
C PHE A 117 11.36 3.37 -3.05
N ILE A 118 10.40 4.29 -3.14
CA ILE A 118 10.55 5.54 -3.89
C ILE A 118 10.49 6.71 -2.91
N PRO A 119 11.63 7.37 -2.63
CA PRO A 119 11.67 8.57 -1.80
C PRO A 119 10.78 9.67 -2.35
N GLY A 120 10.12 10.41 -1.45
CA GLY A 120 9.29 11.56 -1.81
C GLY A 120 7.86 11.22 -2.27
N VAL A 121 7.57 9.98 -2.61
CA VAL A 121 6.20 9.53 -2.95
C VAL A 121 5.39 9.37 -1.66
N LYS A 122 4.25 10.06 -1.58
CA LYS A 122 3.43 10.18 -0.36
C LYS A 122 2.00 9.70 -0.59
N ALA A 123 1.21 9.68 0.47
CA ALA A 123 -0.22 9.42 0.38
C ALA A 123 -0.91 10.41 -0.58
N GLY A 124 -1.90 9.93 -1.33
CA GLY A 124 -2.62 10.66 -2.37
C GLY A 124 -2.06 10.46 -3.79
N GLU A 125 -0.86 9.92 -3.94
CA GLU A 125 -0.28 9.66 -5.26
C GLU A 125 -1.01 8.51 -5.96
N VAL A 126 -1.31 8.74 -7.24
CA VAL A 126 -1.93 7.73 -8.12
C VAL A 126 -0.84 6.96 -8.83
N TYR A 127 -0.97 5.62 -8.83
CA TYR A 127 0.03 4.74 -9.44
C TYR A 127 -0.59 3.50 -10.10
N LYS A 128 0.22 2.82 -10.90
CA LYS A 128 0.01 1.48 -11.43
C LYS A 128 1.33 0.72 -11.52
N TYR A 129 1.23 -0.58 -11.80
CA TYR A 129 2.38 -1.38 -12.19
C TYR A 129 2.39 -1.58 -13.71
N GLU A 130 3.56 -1.40 -14.33
CA GLU A 130 3.84 -1.91 -15.68
C GLU A 130 4.56 -3.24 -15.55
N LEU A 131 3.98 -4.29 -16.14
CA LEU A 131 4.55 -5.63 -16.14
C LEU A 131 4.95 -6.03 -17.55
N LEU A 132 6.18 -6.50 -17.71
CA LEU A 132 6.64 -7.15 -18.93
C LEU A 132 6.18 -8.62 -18.90
N ASN A 133 5.20 -8.97 -19.70
CA ASN A 133 4.63 -10.32 -19.74
C ASN A 133 5.53 -11.32 -20.51
N ALA A 134 5.14 -12.59 -20.52
CA ALA A 134 5.85 -13.65 -21.24
C ALA A 134 5.97 -13.43 -22.76
N ASN A 135 5.12 -12.60 -23.33
CA ASN A 135 5.19 -12.24 -24.77
C ASN A 135 6.08 -10.99 -25.02
N HIS A 136 6.82 -10.55 -24.02
CA HIS A 136 7.63 -9.32 -24.05
C HIS A 136 6.84 -8.04 -24.34
N GLU A 137 5.58 -8.00 -23.91
CA GLU A 137 4.73 -6.81 -23.98
C GLU A 137 4.58 -6.16 -22.63
N TRP A 138 4.69 -4.84 -22.56
CA TRP A 138 4.37 -4.08 -21.35
C TRP A 138 2.86 -3.96 -21.18
N LYS A 139 2.36 -4.34 -20.02
CA LYS A 139 0.93 -4.21 -19.65
C LYS A 139 0.82 -3.45 -18.33
N MET A 140 -0.02 -2.44 -18.34
CA MET A 140 -0.31 -1.63 -17.16
C MET A 140 -1.45 -2.26 -16.35
N LYS A 141 -1.26 -2.42 -15.05
CA LYS A 141 -2.22 -3.03 -14.11
C LYS A 141 -2.35 -2.20 -12.84
N ALA A 142 -3.57 -2.17 -12.28
CA ALA A 142 -3.77 -1.71 -10.91
C ALA A 142 -3.12 -2.67 -9.91
N ASP A 143 -2.87 -2.20 -8.72
CA ASP A 143 -2.30 -3.00 -7.63
C ASP A 143 -3.38 -3.93 -7.05
N PRO A 144 -3.19 -5.27 -7.06
CA PRO A 144 -4.15 -6.19 -6.47
C PRO A 144 -4.28 -6.06 -4.95
N MET A 145 -3.34 -5.38 -4.29
CA MET A 145 -3.32 -5.12 -2.85
C MET A 145 -3.51 -3.64 -2.52
N GLU A 146 -4.11 -2.88 -3.44
CA GLU A 146 -4.41 -1.47 -3.22
C GLU A 146 -5.36 -1.26 -2.05
N ARG A 147 -5.18 -0.15 -1.34
CA ARG A 147 -6.06 0.25 -0.24
C ARG A 147 -7.10 1.27 -0.67
N SER A 148 -6.88 1.93 -1.79
CA SER A 148 -7.79 2.89 -2.39
C SER A 148 -7.60 2.92 -3.90
N HIS A 149 -8.66 3.23 -4.59
CA HIS A 149 -8.77 3.23 -6.04
C HIS A 149 -9.36 4.54 -6.52
N GLU A 150 -9.01 4.95 -7.74
CA GLU A 150 -9.68 6.09 -8.38
C GLU A 150 -11.15 5.80 -8.66
N ILE A 151 -11.96 6.84 -8.71
CA ILE A 151 -13.37 6.71 -9.09
C ILE A 151 -13.47 6.38 -10.59
N PRO A 152 -14.20 5.33 -10.98
CA PRO A 152 -14.42 5.02 -12.40
C PRO A 152 -14.92 6.21 -13.21
N PRO A 153 -14.47 6.38 -14.47
CA PRO A 153 -13.76 5.41 -15.31
C PRO A 153 -12.24 5.34 -15.13
N ALA A 154 -11.67 6.15 -14.23
CA ALA A 154 -10.25 6.03 -13.89
C ALA A 154 -9.97 4.69 -13.21
N THR A 155 -8.73 4.21 -13.31
CA THR A 155 -8.35 2.85 -12.92
C THR A 155 -6.98 2.79 -12.24
N GLY A 156 -6.54 3.88 -11.61
CA GLY A 156 -5.31 3.93 -10.85
C GLY A 156 -5.52 3.52 -9.39
N SER A 157 -4.53 2.89 -8.82
CA SER A 157 -4.42 2.67 -7.39
C SER A 157 -3.93 3.93 -6.72
N ILE A 158 -4.34 4.18 -5.47
CA ILE A 158 -3.95 5.37 -4.71
C ILE A 158 -3.16 4.95 -3.48
N VAL A 159 -2.02 5.61 -3.25
CA VAL A 159 -1.24 5.45 -2.01
C VAL A 159 -2.05 6.02 -0.86
N VAL A 160 -2.28 5.20 0.18
CA VAL A 160 -3.05 5.60 1.37
C VAL A 160 -2.23 5.39 2.63
N GLU A 161 -2.25 6.38 3.50
CA GLU A 161 -1.84 6.27 4.90
C GLU A 161 -3.08 6.54 5.75
N SER A 162 -3.51 5.55 6.55
CA SER A 162 -4.68 5.68 7.40
C SER A 162 -4.28 6.33 8.73
N ASP A 163 -5.03 7.32 9.14
CA ASP A 163 -4.99 7.95 10.45
C ASP A 163 -6.13 7.47 11.37
N HIS A 164 -6.83 6.42 10.95
CA HIS A 164 -7.94 5.86 11.72
C HIS A 164 -7.46 5.22 13.01
N GLU A 165 -8.01 5.69 14.12
CA GLU A 165 -7.84 5.09 15.44
C GLU A 165 -9.05 4.21 15.76
N TRP A 166 -8.77 2.95 16.09
CA TRP A 166 -9.81 2.01 16.49
C TRP A 166 -10.18 2.24 17.96
N ASN A 167 -11.46 2.35 18.25
CA ASN A 167 -12.00 2.47 19.61
C ASN A 167 -12.95 1.28 19.87
N ASP A 168 -12.48 0.08 19.58
CA ASP A 168 -13.26 -1.15 19.57
C ASP A 168 -12.80 -2.19 20.62
N GLU A 169 -12.03 -1.80 21.63
CA GLU A 169 -11.48 -2.68 22.66
C GLU A 169 -12.58 -3.48 23.37
N ALA A 170 -13.69 -2.81 23.69
CA ALA A 170 -14.84 -3.46 24.37
C ALA A 170 -15.49 -4.52 23.47
N TRP A 171 -15.61 -4.24 22.17
CA TRP A 171 -16.08 -5.20 21.19
C TRP A 171 -15.11 -6.38 21.03
N MET A 172 -13.83 -6.11 20.92
CA MET A 172 -12.79 -7.13 20.77
C MET A 172 -12.69 -8.03 22.00
N ASP A 173 -12.92 -7.48 23.20
CA ASP A 173 -12.97 -8.26 24.44
C ASP A 173 -14.24 -9.14 24.49
N HIS A 174 -15.39 -8.57 24.18
CA HIS A 174 -16.66 -9.32 24.05
C HIS A 174 -16.50 -10.48 23.06
N ARG A 175 -15.95 -10.23 21.88
CA ARG A 175 -15.72 -11.23 20.83
C ARG A 175 -14.82 -12.39 21.30
N ARG A 176 -13.80 -12.14 22.11
CA ARG A 176 -12.92 -13.20 22.64
C ARG A 176 -13.64 -14.17 23.58
N HIS A 177 -14.66 -13.69 24.27
CA HIS A 177 -15.39 -14.45 25.30
C HIS A 177 -16.74 -14.97 24.81
N THR A 178 -17.10 -14.71 23.56
CA THR A 178 -18.39 -15.15 22.98
C THR A 178 -18.15 -16.15 21.85
N ASP A 179 -18.84 -17.27 21.90
CA ASP A 179 -18.89 -18.20 20.77
C ASP A 179 -20.01 -17.74 19.81
N PRO A 180 -19.68 -17.26 18.60
CA PRO A 180 -20.68 -16.78 17.64
C PRO A 180 -21.58 -17.91 17.11
N HIS A 181 -21.19 -19.19 17.30
CA HIS A 181 -21.96 -20.35 16.86
C HIS A 181 -22.92 -20.86 17.91
N ALA A 182 -22.79 -20.45 19.17
CA ALA A 182 -23.62 -20.91 20.30
C ALA A 182 -24.86 -20.05 20.55
N GLY A 183 -24.96 -18.90 19.92
CA GLY A 183 -26.07 -17.95 20.10
C GLY A 183 -27.06 -17.92 18.93
N PRO A 184 -28.24 -17.30 19.13
CA PRO A 184 -29.15 -17.05 18.03
C PRO A 184 -28.53 -16.06 17.03
N VAL A 185 -28.71 -16.31 15.73
CA VAL A 185 -28.24 -15.47 14.64
C VAL A 185 -29.42 -14.91 13.87
N SER A 186 -29.49 -13.60 13.74
CA SER A 186 -30.45 -12.89 12.91
C SER A 186 -29.67 -11.91 12.02
N ILE A 187 -29.76 -12.08 10.72
CA ILE A 187 -28.98 -11.32 9.73
C ILE A 187 -29.90 -10.36 8.99
N TYR A 188 -29.56 -9.08 8.98
CA TYR A 188 -30.22 -8.07 8.13
C TYR A 188 -29.37 -7.84 6.88
N GLU A 189 -29.83 -8.34 5.75
CA GLU A 189 -29.17 -8.11 4.47
C GLU A 189 -29.57 -6.74 3.91
N VAL A 190 -28.58 -5.94 3.54
CA VAL A 190 -28.79 -4.57 3.08
C VAL A 190 -28.02 -4.27 1.80
N HIS A 191 -28.68 -3.63 0.85
CA HIS A 191 -28.04 -3.03 -0.31
C HIS A 191 -27.80 -1.55 -0.03
N ALA A 192 -26.56 -1.17 0.29
CA ALA A 192 -26.19 0.16 0.79
C ALA A 192 -26.64 1.31 -0.12
N GLY A 193 -26.59 1.14 -1.44
CA GLY A 193 -26.97 2.18 -2.41
C GLY A 193 -28.46 2.45 -2.54
N SER A 194 -29.33 1.58 -2.00
CA SER A 194 -30.80 1.70 -2.13
C SER A 194 -31.59 1.56 -0.84
N TRP A 195 -30.91 1.27 0.28
CA TRP A 195 -31.58 1.02 1.56
C TRP A 195 -32.40 2.22 2.04
N LYS A 196 -31.85 3.42 1.96
CA LYS A 196 -32.54 4.65 2.33
C LYS A 196 -32.16 5.78 1.38
N LYS A 197 -33.18 6.53 0.91
CA LYS A 197 -32.95 7.71 0.05
C LYS A 197 -32.37 8.85 0.87
N GLY A 198 -31.45 9.61 0.28
CA GLY A 198 -30.88 10.81 0.87
C GLY A 198 -29.59 10.57 1.65
N ILE A 199 -29.13 9.33 1.78
CA ILE A 199 -27.79 9.00 2.33
C ILE A 199 -26.74 9.29 1.26
N GLY A 200 -25.78 10.15 1.56
CA GLY A 200 -24.77 10.61 0.63
C GLY A 200 -23.43 9.88 0.72
N ASN A 201 -23.17 9.20 1.83
CA ASN A 201 -21.89 8.52 2.08
C ASN A 201 -22.02 7.39 3.10
N TYR A 202 -20.98 6.56 3.21
CA TYR A 202 -20.98 5.41 4.12
C TYR A 202 -21.00 5.77 5.62
N ARG A 203 -20.58 6.95 6.02
CA ARG A 203 -20.63 7.39 7.44
C ARG A 203 -22.06 7.65 7.85
N GLU A 204 -22.81 8.42 7.05
CA GLU A 204 -24.24 8.63 7.26
C GLU A 204 -25.02 7.32 7.22
N LEU A 205 -24.66 6.40 6.29
CA LEU A 205 -25.27 5.08 6.23
C LEU A 205 -25.02 4.30 7.53
N ALA A 206 -23.79 4.31 8.05
CA ALA A 206 -23.44 3.58 9.25
C ALA A 206 -24.25 4.05 10.45
N ASP A 207 -24.34 5.36 10.68
CA ASP A 207 -25.09 5.93 11.80
C ASP A 207 -26.58 5.50 11.77
N GLU A 208 -27.22 5.66 10.62
CA GLU A 208 -28.63 5.32 10.49
C GLU A 208 -28.92 3.80 10.47
N LEU A 209 -28.05 3.04 9.84
CA LEU A 209 -28.22 1.58 9.74
C LEU A 209 -28.00 0.89 11.08
N VAL A 210 -26.99 1.31 11.84
CA VAL A 210 -26.67 0.74 13.16
C VAL A 210 -27.85 0.97 14.11
N ASP A 211 -28.38 2.19 14.15
CA ASP A 211 -29.55 2.50 15.00
C ASP A 211 -30.76 1.67 14.62
N TYR A 212 -31.01 1.50 13.32
CA TYR A 212 -32.13 0.71 12.83
C TYR A 212 -32.01 -0.76 13.21
N VAL A 213 -30.88 -1.40 12.89
CA VAL A 213 -30.70 -2.85 13.12
C VAL A 213 -30.62 -3.19 14.61
N ALA A 214 -30.05 -2.31 15.43
CA ALA A 214 -30.02 -2.46 16.88
C ALA A 214 -31.42 -2.39 17.48
N LYS A 215 -32.26 -1.43 17.04
CA LYS A 215 -33.65 -1.27 17.48
C LYS A 215 -34.49 -2.49 17.09
N GLU A 216 -34.31 -3.02 15.89
CA GLU A 216 -35.06 -4.18 15.39
C GLU A 216 -34.53 -5.53 15.95
N GLY A 217 -33.42 -5.53 16.68
CA GLY A 217 -32.88 -6.70 17.36
C GLY A 217 -32.11 -7.66 16.45
N PHE A 218 -31.60 -7.20 15.31
CA PHE A 218 -30.71 -8.02 14.48
C PHE A 218 -29.35 -8.14 15.12
N THR A 219 -28.74 -9.33 14.96
CA THR A 219 -27.41 -9.62 15.50
C THR A 219 -26.29 -9.34 14.50
N HIS A 220 -26.58 -9.35 13.21
CA HIS A 220 -25.65 -9.17 12.11
C HIS A 220 -26.24 -8.30 10.99
N VAL A 221 -25.36 -7.64 10.22
CA VAL A 221 -25.70 -6.89 9.00
C VAL A 221 -24.85 -7.42 7.85
#